data_8a4858eaa05d9fc6de003dd050bacea6
#
_entry.id   8a4858eaa05d9fc6de003dd050bacea6
#
_cell.length_a   1.000
_cell.length_b   1.000
_cell.length_c   1.000
_cell.angle_alpha   90.00
_cell.angle_beta   90.00
_cell.angle_gamma   90.00
#
_symmetry.space_group_name_H-M   'P 1'
#
loop_
_entity.id
_entity.type
_entity.pdbx_description
1 polymer ?
#
loop_
_entity_poly.entity_id
_entity_poly.type
_entity_poly.pdbx_seq_one_letter_code
_entity_poly.pdbx_strand_id
1 'polypeptide(L)'
;MSKCVVVFSGGQDSTTCLYWAKQNYSSVSAITFQYGQKHQAEINAAKKISELAGVVEHWVVDVTAMLKAKSALTDPEQNPGVFSQASEGRPNTWVPLRNAVFLNVAANYAVSWGSSCVVTGVSQEDGANYPDTTNAFIVAQQNAIALALGDVFEIKTPLIHKTKKQTVLFAKEITGCMEALKFSHTCYNGMTPPCGRCHSCVLRAQGFASAGIIDPIKMEG
;
A
#
# COMPACT_ATOMS: atom_id res chain seq x y z
N MET A 1 -16.00 -11.05 17.40
CA MET A 1 -15.44 -11.30 16.06
C MET A 1 -14.37 -10.25 15.80
N SER A 2 -13.17 -10.65 15.38
CA SER A 2 -12.07 -9.72 15.12
C SER A 2 -12.28 -9.03 13.78
N LYS A 3 -12.25 -7.70 13.78
CA LYS A 3 -12.38 -6.85 12.58
C LYS A 3 -11.08 -6.12 12.29
N CYS A 4 -10.78 -5.85 11.04
CA CYS A 4 -9.72 -4.91 10.67
C CYS A 4 -10.05 -4.14 9.38
N VAL A 5 -9.47 -2.96 9.23
CA VAL A 5 -9.49 -2.17 8.00
C VAL A 5 -8.12 -2.20 7.35
N VAL A 6 -8.06 -2.52 6.07
CA VAL A 6 -6.79 -2.57 5.32
C VAL A 6 -6.63 -1.28 4.52
N VAL A 7 -5.52 -0.56 4.72
CA VAL A 7 -5.10 0.51 3.81
C VAL A 7 -4.66 -0.14 2.50
N PHE A 8 -5.45 0.07 1.46
CA PHE A 8 -5.39 -0.74 0.27
C PHE A 8 -5.27 0.11 -1.00
N SER A 9 -4.13 0.00 -1.68
CA SER A 9 -3.86 0.74 -2.93
C SER A 9 -4.12 -0.08 -4.20
N GLY A 10 -4.29 -1.39 -4.10
CA GLY A 10 -4.34 -2.29 -5.26
C GLY A 10 -2.94 -2.69 -5.80
N GLY A 11 -1.87 -2.25 -5.14
CA GLY A 11 -0.51 -2.67 -5.43
C GLY A 11 -0.16 -4.03 -4.82
N GLN A 12 1.03 -4.56 -5.16
CA GLN A 12 1.50 -5.88 -4.71
C GLN A 12 1.45 -6.04 -3.18
N ASP A 13 2.05 -5.10 -2.46
CA ASP A 13 2.25 -5.21 -1.01
C ASP A 13 0.91 -5.10 -0.27
N SER A 14 0.07 -4.13 -0.64
CA SER A 14 -1.26 -3.96 -0.05
C SER A 14 -2.20 -5.12 -0.38
N THR A 15 -2.08 -5.73 -1.56
CA THR A 15 -2.84 -6.95 -1.92
C THR A 15 -2.41 -8.13 -1.04
N THR A 16 -1.10 -8.29 -0.82
CA THR A 16 -0.59 -9.33 0.09
C THR A 16 -1.13 -9.13 1.52
N CYS A 17 -1.14 -7.88 2.00
CA CYS A 17 -1.70 -7.55 3.32
C CYS A 17 -3.22 -7.78 3.40
N LEU A 18 -3.97 -7.49 2.34
CA LEU A 18 -5.41 -7.74 2.29
C LEU A 18 -5.71 -9.24 2.44
N TYR A 19 -5.02 -10.08 1.69
CA TYR A 19 -5.22 -11.53 1.76
C TYR A 19 -4.70 -12.13 3.06
N TRP A 20 -3.62 -11.60 3.63
CA TRP A 20 -3.20 -11.93 4.99
C TRP A 20 -4.27 -11.56 6.03
N ALA A 21 -4.85 -10.39 5.92
CA ALA A 21 -5.93 -9.96 6.82
C ALA A 21 -7.14 -10.89 6.72
N LYS A 22 -7.51 -11.35 5.53
CA LYS A 22 -8.61 -12.31 5.31
C LYS A 22 -8.38 -13.67 6.00
N GLN A 23 -7.13 -14.07 6.21
CA GLN A 23 -6.81 -15.30 6.96
C GLN A 23 -6.84 -15.10 8.48
N ASN A 24 -6.62 -13.88 8.96
CA ASN A 24 -6.40 -13.61 10.38
C ASN A 24 -7.59 -12.93 11.08
N TYR A 25 -8.52 -12.36 10.31
CA TYR A 25 -9.69 -11.63 10.84
C TYR A 25 -10.99 -12.20 10.29
N SER A 26 -12.03 -12.22 11.13
CA SER A 26 -13.35 -12.71 10.72
C SER A 26 -14.12 -11.74 9.82
N SER A 27 -13.79 -10.45 9.87
CA SER A 27 -14.36 -9.41 9.03
C SER A 27 -13.29 -8.43 8.60
N VAL A 28 -13.17 -8.21 7.30
CA VAL A 28 -12.16 -7.32 6.69
C VAL A 28 -12.85 -6.34 5.78
N SER A 29 -12.58 -5.05 5.96
CA SER A 29 -12.93 -3.97 5.03
C SER A 29 -11.65 -3.33 4.48
N ALA A 30 -11.76 -2.67 3.34
CA ALA A 30 -10.64 -2.01 2.69
C ALA A 30 -10.90 -0.51 2.55
N ILE A 31 -9.85 0.30 2.66
CA ILE A 31 -9.89 1.74 2.40
C ILE A 31 -8.81 2.11 1.39
N THR A 32 -9.22 2.71 0.29
CA THR A 32 -8.34 3.20 -0.80
C THR A 32 -8.39 4.72 -0.82
N PHE A 33 -7.22 5.34 -0.97
CA PHE A 33 -7.12 6.79 -0.98
C PHE A 33 -6.91 7.34 -2.39
N GLN A 34 -7.69 8.35 -2.75
CA GLN A 34 -7.43 9.25 -3.84
C GLN A 34 -6.74 10.50 -3.24
N TYR A 35 -5.51 10.79 -3.69
CA TYR A 35 -4.68 11.86 -3.12
C TYR A 35 -4.08 12.77 -4.20
N GLY A 36 -4.72 12.80 -5.37
CA GLY A 36 -4.24 13.55 -6.53
C GLY A 36 -3.21 12.79 -7.36
N GLN A 37 -3.08 11.46 -7.17
CA GLN A 37 -2.21 10.64 -8.03
C GLN A 37 -2.65 10.71 -9.49
N LYS A 38 -1.67 10.72 -10.38
CA LYS A 38 -1.86 10.92 -11.83
C LYS A 38 -2.76 9.88 -12.52
N HIS A 39 -2.81 8.67 -11.97
CA HIS A 39 -3.43 7.53 -12.66
C HIS A 39 -4.48 6.85 -11.79
N GLN A 40 -5.62 6.58 -12.42
CA GLN A 40 -6.73 5.85 -11.80
C GLN A 40 -6.52 4.31 -11.79
N ALA A 41 -5.45 3.83 -12.44
CA ALA A 41 -5.19 2.40 -12.60
C ALA A 41 -5.09 1.66 -11.26
N GLU A 42 -4.46 2.27 -10.24
CA GLU A 42 -4.39 1.72 -8.87
C GLU A 42 -5.79 1.58 -8.24
N ILE A 43 -6.64 2.60 -8.36
CA ILE A 43 -8.00 2.59 -7.81
C ILE A 43 -8.85 1.51 -8.48
N ASN A 44 -8.72 1.35 -9.80
CA ASN A 44 -9.43 0.30 -10.54
C ASN A 44 -8.96 -1.10 -10.13
N ALA A 45 -7.64 -1.28 -9.96
CA ALA A 45 -7.07 -2.51 -9.42
C ALA A 45 -7.60 -2.80 -8.02
N ALA A 46 -7.61 -1.79 -7.14
CA ALA A 46 -8.13 -1.91 -5.77
C ALA A 46 -9.60 -2.35 -5.76
N LYS A 47 -10.47 -1.73 -6.55
CA LYS A 47 -11.88 -2.13 -6.68
C LYS A 47 -12.01 -3.59 -7.09
N LYS A 48 -11.32 -3.97 -8.16
CA LYS A 48 -11.37 -5.34 -8.69
C LYS A 48 -10.91 -6.39 -7.67
N ILE A 49 -9.79 -6.12 -7.00
CA ILE A 49 -9.24 -7.06 -6.01
C ILE A 49 -10.11 -7.11 -4.75
N SER A 50 -10.69 -5.99 -4.31
CA SER A 50 -11.62 -5.95 -3.17
C SER A 50 -12.86 -6.83 -3.41
N GLU A 51 -13.41 -6.79 -4.62
CA GLU A 51 -14.52 -7.66 -5.04
C GLU A 51 -14.10 -9.13 -4.99
N LEU A 52 -12.94 -9.48 -5.58
CA LEU A 52 -12.41 -10.85 -5.58
C LEU A 52 -12.12 -11.37 -4.17
N ALA A 53 -11.60 -10.52 -3.30
CA ALA A 53 -11.32 -10.88 -1.91
C ALA A 53 -12.59 -11.02 -1.07
N GLY A 54 -13.73 -10.49 -1.53
CA GLY A 54 -14.97 -10.49 -0.78
C GLY A 54 -14.82 -9.72 0.54
N VAL A 55 -14.30 -8.50 0.50
CA VAL A 55 -14.28 -7.61 1.66
C VAL A 55 -15.70 -7.16 2.00
N VAL A 56 -15.94 -6.85 3.28
CA VAL A 56 -17.28 -6.43 3.73
C VAL A 56 -17.67 -5.09 3.13
N GLU A 57 -16.73 -4.13 3.18
CA GLU A 57 -16.89 -2.82 2.57
C GLU A 57 -15.57 -2.38 1.92
N HIS A 58 -15.66 -1.59 0.86
CA HIS A 58 -14.52 -0.93 0.24
C HIS A 58 -14.80 0.56 0.08
N TRP A 59 -14.16 1.37 0.90
CA TRP A 59 -14.27 2.83 0.81
C TRP A 59 -13.18 3.40 -0.09
N VAL A 60 -13.55 4.30 -0.99
CA VAL A 60 -12.61 5.11 -1.76
C VAL A 60 -12.73 6.56 -1.27
N VAL A 61 -11.69 7.05 -0.61
CA VAL A 61 -11.73 8.34 0.10
C VAL A 61 -10.80 9.33 -0.58
N ASP A 62 -11.33 10.50 -0.94
CA ASP A 62 -10.55 11.59 -1.51
C ASP A 62 -9.92 12.44 -0.38
N VAL A 63 -8.60 12.44 -0.33
CA VAL A 63 -7.77 13.22 0.59
C VAL A 63 -6.87 14.23 -0.15
N THR A 64 -7.16 14.52 -1.41
CA THR A 64 -6.37 15.45 -2.25
C THR A 64 -6.19 16.81 -1.61
N ALA A 65 -7.23 17.31 -0.93
CA ALA A 65 -7.18 18.59 -0.23
C ALA A 65 -6.22 18.61 0.98
N MET A 66 -5.90 17.43 1.54
CA MET A 66 -5.05 17.29 2.73
C MET A 66 -3.55 17.18 2.38
N LEU A 67 -3.21 16.81 1.14
CA LEU A 67 -1.84 16.57 0.68
C LEU A 67 -1.46 17.60 -0.39
N LYS A 68 -0.90 18.73 0.03
CA LYS A 68 -0.57 19.87 -0.84
C LYS A 68 0.85 19.84 -1.39
N ALA A 69 1.74 19.03 -0.81
CA ALA A 69 3.13 18.98 -1.25
C ALA A 69 3.24 18.33 -2.65
N LYS A 70 4.00 18.98 -3.53
CA LYS A 70 4.26 18.50 -4.88
C LYS A 70 5.17 17.27 -4.85
N SER A 71 4.84 16.27 -5.65
CA SER A 71 5.62 15.04 -5.83
C SER A 71 5.46 14.56 -7.26
N ALA A 72 6.41 13.80 -7.77
CA ALA A 72 6.29 13.20 -9.10
C ALA A 72 5.07 12.26 -9.26
N LEU A 73 4.47 11.83 -8.16
CA LEU A 73 3.22 11.05 -8.19
C LEU A 73 1.96 11.91 -8.34
N THR A 74 2.01 13.18 -7.93
CA THR A 74 0.85 14.09 -7.91
C THR A 74 0.96 15.27 -8.86
N ASP A 75 2.19 15.68 -9.23
CA ASP A 75 2.45 16.79 -10.12
C ASP A 75 2.61 16.30 -11.58
N PRO A 76 1.72 16.71 -12.51
CA PRO A 76 1.79 16.28 -13.90
C PRO A 76 3.08 16.70 -14.62
N GLU A 77 3.75 17.75 -14.16
CA GLU A 77 4.98 18.25 -14.77
C GLU A 77 6.22 17.44 -14.38
N GLN A 78 6.16 16.63 -13.33
CA GLN A 78 7.25 15.80 -12.84
C GLN A 78 7.15 14.37 -13.39
N ASN A 79 8.30 13.75 -13.72
CA ASN A 79 8.35 12.37 -14.20
C ASN A 79 8.78 11.40 -13.07
N PRO A 80 7.92 10.44 -12.66
CA PRO A 80 8.28 9.42 -11.68
C PRO A 80 9.15 8.29 -12.27
N GLY A 81 9.41 8.29 -13.58
CA GLY A 81 10.06 7.20 -14.29
C GLY A 81 11.57 7.09 -14.06
N VAL A 82 12.21 8.13 -13.56
CA VAL A 82 13.64 8.12 -13.21
C VAL A 82 13.73 8.34 -11.71
N PHE A 83 14.36 7.41 -10.99
CA PHE A 83 14.71 7.61 -9.59
C PHE A 83 15.71 8.76 -9.52
N SER A 84 15.21 9.99 -9.43
CA SER A 84 16.02 11.15 -9.13
C SER A 84 15.89 11.44 -7.64
N GLN A 85 17.03 11.65 -6.98
CA GLN A 85 17.00 12.22 -5.64
C GLN A 85 16.45 13.65 -5.77
N ALA A 86 15.34 13.95 -5.10
CA ALA A 86 14.98 15.32 -4.84
C ALA A 86 16.08 15.97 -3.98
N SER A 87 16.14 17.29 -3.97
CA SER A 87 16.97 18.04 -3.06
C SER A 87 16.83 17.44 -1.65
N GLU A 88 17.93 17.05 -0.99
CA GLU A 88 17.99 16.41 0.33
C GLU A 88 17.99 14.86 0.37
N GLY A 89 18.28 14.18 -0.75
CA GLY A 89 18.49 12.71 -0.77
C GLY A 89 17.23 11.87 -0.71
N ARG A 90 16.03 12.46 -0.86
CA ARG A 90 14.74 11.75 -0.91
C ARG A 90 14.29 11.53 -2.34
N PRO A 91 13.51 10.46 -2.63
CA PRO A 91 12.94 10.24 -3.95
C PRO A 91 11.96 11.36 -4.34
N ASN A 92 11.93 11.74 -5.61
CA ASN A 92 10.93 12.69 -6.12
C ASN A 92 9.49 12.16 -6.05
N THR A 93 9.30 10.86 -5.83
CA THR A 93 8.01 10.20 -5.60
C THR A 93 7.54 10.29 -4.14
N TRP A 94 8.34 10.87 -3.25
CA TRP A 94 7.94 11.06 -1.85
C TRP A 94 6.84 12.11 -1.74
N VAL A 95 5.73 11.76 -1.09
CA VAL A 95 4.65 12.68 -0.71
C VAL A 95 4.73 12.86 0.81
N PRO A 96 5.17 14.02 1.30
CA PRO A 96 5.32 14.26 2.74
C PRO A 96 4.06 13.97 3.53
N LEU A 97 4.20 13.24 4.65
CA LEU A 97 3.11 12.91 5.58
C LEU A 97 1.97 12.06 4.99
N ARG A 98 2.14 11.49 3.79
CA ARG A 98 1.08 10.72 3.14
C ARG A 98 0.57 9.58 4.00
N ASN A 99 1.48 8.75 4.54
CA ASN A 99 1.09 7.61 5.37
C ASN A 99 0.52 8.06 6.72
N ALA A 100 0.94 9.20 7.28
CA ALA A 100 0.32 9.76 8.49
C ALA A 100 -1.14 10.13 8.24
N VAL A 101 -1.45 10.83 7.15
CA VAL A 101 -2.82 11.15 6.75
C VAL A 101 -3.64 9.89 6.54
N PHE A 102 -3.11 8.93 5.75
CA PHE A 102 -3.81 7.67 5.46
C PHE A 102 -4.15 6.88 6.72
N LEU A 103 -3.20 6.75 7.65
CA LEU A 103 -3.40 5.98 8.87
C LEU A 103 -4.40 6.66 9.83
N ASN A 104 -4.39 8.00 9.95
CA ASN A 104 -5.38 8.72 10.75
C ASN A 104 -6.80 8.57 10.18
N VAL A 105 -6.95 8.74 8.86
CA VAL A 105 -8.26 8.58 8.22
C VAL A 105 -8.72 7.12 8.31
N ALA A 106 -7.84 6.14 8.04
CA ALA A 106 -8.18 4.73 8.15
C ALA A 106 -8.56 4.34 9.58
N ALA A 107 -7.91 4.90 10.61
CA ALA A 107 -8.27 4.68 12.01
C ALA A 107 -9.66 5.22 12.33
N ASN A 108 -10.02 6.41 11.83
CA ASN A 108 -11.35 6.97 12.00
C ASN A 108 -12.45 6.07 11.38
N TYR A 109 -12.21 5.57 10.15
CA TYR A 109 -13.13 4.61 9.50
C TYR A 109 -13.18 3.29 10.26
N ALA A 110 -12.05 2.78 10.75
CA ALA A 110 -12.00 1.54 11.53
C ALA A 110 -12.85 1.66 12.80
N VAL A 111 -12.66 2.74 13.57
CA VAL A 111 -13.42 2.97 14.80
C VAL A 111 -14.93 3.11 14.51
N SER A 112 -15.32 3.87 13.48
CA SER A 112 -16.72 4.02 13.10
C SER A 112 -17.36 2.70 12.65
N TRP A 113 -16.57 1.77 12.11
CA TRP A 113 -16.99 0.42 11.72
C TRP A 113 -16.92 -0.59 12.88
N GLY A 114 -16.48 -0.18 14.06
CA GLY A 114 -16.34 -1.02 15.26
C GLY A 114 -15.10 -1.92 15.21
N SER A 115 -13.99 -1.41 14.67
CA SER A 115 -12.67 -2.04 14.65
C SER A 115 -11.65 -1.16 15.37
N SER A 116 -10.74 -1.76 16.13
CA SER A 116 -9.58 -1.10 16.73
C SER A 116 -8.27 -1.46 16.01
N CYS A 117 -8.35 -1.91 14.75
CA CYS A 117 -7.19 -2.38 14.01
C CYS A 117 -7.20 -1.89 12.56
N VAL A 118 -6.04 -1.37 12.14
CA VAL A 118 -5.71 -1.06 10.76
C VAL A 118 -4.53 -1.92 10.32
N VAL A 119 -4.57 -2.42 9.09
CA VAL A 119 -3.48 -3.15 8.44
C VAL A 119 -2.92 -2.31 7.30
N THR A 120 -1.60 -2.18 7.21
CA THR A 120 -0.94 -1.47 6.10
C THR A 120 0.25 -2.25 5.54
N GLY A 121 0.49 -2.09 4.24
CA GLY A 121 1.54 -2.78 3.49
C GLY A 121 2.87 -2.04 3.42
N VAL A 122 3.18 -1.20 4.40
CA VAL A 122 4.49 -0.53 4.46
C VAL A 122 5.61 -1.54 4.74
N SER A 123 6.78 -1.29 4.16
CA SER A 123 7.98 -2.09 4.30
C SER A 123 9.16 -1.21 4.69
N GLN A 124 9.99 -1.67 5.62
CA GLN A 124 11.19 -0.95 6.03
C GLN A 124 12.27 -0.96 4.94
N GLU A 125 12.21 -1.88 3.99
CA GLU A 125 13.09 -1.87 2.82
C GLU A 125 12.82 -0.63 1.95
N ASP A 126 11.57 -0.19 1.87
CA ASP A 126 11.20 1.09 1.28
C ASP A 126 11.62 2.28 2.17
N GLY A 127 11.77 2.06 3.48
CA GLY A 127 12.04 3.06 4.52
C GLY A 127 13.39 3.75 4.43
N ALA A 128 14.36 3.20 3.71
CA ALA A 128 15.62 3.89 3.43
C ALA A 128 15.40 5.25 2.74
N ASN A 129 14.25 5.41 2.05
CA ASN A 129 13.91 6.59 1.26
C ASN A 129 12.62 7.28 1.72
N TYR A 130 11.78 6.59 2.50
CA TYR A 130 10.45 7.08 2.93
C TYR A 130 10.33 6.98 4.46
N PRO A 131 10.58 8.07 5.22
CA PRO A 131 10.56 8.05 6.70
C PRO A 131 9.26 7.52 7.30
N ASP A 132 8.14 7.75 6.63
CA ASP A 132 6.80 7.35 7.05
C ASP A 132 6.44 5.89 6.67
N THR A 133 7.45 5.06 6.37
CA THR A 133 7.31 3.61 6.22
C THR A 133 8.14 2.82 7.23
N THR A 134 8.86 3.50 8.13
CA THR A 134 9.70 2.87 9.14
C THR A 134 8.89 2.31 10.31
N ASN A 135 9.42 1.26 10.97
CA ASN A 135 8.80 0.71 12.17
C ASN A 135 8.68 1.75 13.30
N ALA A 136 9.67 2.63 13.43
CA ALA A 136 9.63 3.71 14.44
C ALA A 136 8.46 4.66 14.20
N PHE A 137 8.22 5.04 12.93
CA PHE A 137 7.07 5.87 12.56
C PHE A 137 5.74 5.16 12.87
N ILE A 138 5.61 3.88 12.51
CA ILE A 138 4.38 3.10 12.75
C ILE A 138 4.06 3.03 14.24
N VAL A 139 5.06 2.74 15.08
CA VAL A 139 4.88 2.69 16.55
C VAL A 139 4.45 4.05 17.09
N ALA A 140 5.10 5.13 16.67
CA ALA A 140 4.73 6.49 17.09
C ALA A 140 3.31 6.86 16.64
N GLN A 141 2.94 6.53 15.39
CA GLN A 141 1.62 6.81 14.84
C GLN A 141 0.52 6.02 15.56
N GLN A 142 0.76 4.74 15.85
CA GLN A 142 -0.14 3.90 16.65
C GLN A 142 -0.39 4.50 18.03
N ASN A 143 0.69 4.90 18.72
CA ASN A 143 0.59 5.52 20.05
C ASN A 143 -0.19 6.83 20.00
N ALA A 144 0.05 7.68 18.99
CA ALA A 144 -0.71 8.92 18.82
C ALA A 144 -2.20 8.69 18.63
N ILE A 145 -2.57 7.70 17.81
CA ILE A 145 -3.97 7.32 17.57
C ILE A 145 -4.59 6.76 18.85
N ALA A 146 -3.93 5.85 19.55
CA ALA A 146 -4.40 5.26 20.80
C ALA A 146 -4.64 6.33 21.88
N LEU A 147 -3.71 7.28 22.03
CA LEU A 147 -3.86 8.42 22.96
C LEU A 147 -5.04 9.33 22.57
N ALA A 148 -5.21 9.60 21.27
CA ALA A 148 -6.32 10.43 20.79
C ALA A 148 -7.69 9.78 20.99
N LEU A 149 -7.75 8.43 20.95
CA LEU A 149 -8.97 7.66 21.19
C LEU A 149 -9.22 7.40 22.68
N GLY A 150 -8.20 7.49 23.53
CA GLY A 150 -8.27 7.05 24.93
C GLY A 150 -8.47 5.54 25.08
N ASP A 151 -8.10 4.76 24.06
CA ASP A 151 -8.32 3.30 24.01
C ASP A 151 -7.20 2.62 23.22
N VAL A 152 -7.16 1.28 23.28
CA VAL A 152 -6.19 0.47 22.54
C VAL A 152 -6.52 0.51 21.04
N PHE A 153 -5.48 0.80 20.25
CA PHE A 153 -5.55 0.75 18.79
C PHE A 153 -4.30 0.08 18.23
N GLU A 154 -4.46 -0.74 17.20
CA GLU A 154 -3.35 -1.48 16.60
C GLU A 154 -3.14 -1.12 15.12
N ILE A 155 -1.89 -0.91 14.72
CA ILE A 155 -1.48 -0.85 13.32
C ILE A 155 -0.64 -2.09 13.00
N LYS A 156 -1.19 -3.00 12.23
CA LYS A 156 -0.50 -4.23 11.79
C LYS A 156 0.25 -3.98 10.49
N THR A 157 1.51 -4.40 10.47
CA THR A 157 2.41 -4.24 9.32
C THR A 157 3.08 -5.57 8.97
N PRO A 158 2.34 -6.50 8.32
CA PRO A 158 2.84 -7.86 8.06
C PRO A 158 4.14 -7.93 7.26
N LEU A 159 4.46 -6.86 6.53
CA LEU A 159 5.60 -6.78 5.61
C LEU A 159 6.78 -5.96 6.15
N ILE A 160 6.68 -5.35 7.34
CA ILE A 160 7.63 -4.34 7.83
C ILE A 160 9.10 -4.82 7.83
N HIS A 161 9.35 -6.09 8.10
CA HIS A 161 10.68 -6.70 8.12
C HIS A 161 10.96 -7.63 6.94
N LYS A 162 10.13 -7.58 5.87
CA LYS A 162 10.28 -8.46 4.71
C LYS A 162 10.95 -7.73 3.56
N THR A 163 11.93 -8.40 2.93
CA THR A 163 12.45 -8.01 1.62
C THR A 163 11.42 -8.26 0.53
N LYS A 164 11.60 -7.68 -0.66
CA LYS A 164 10.68 -7.94 -1.80
C LYS A 164 10.61 -9.43 -2.16
N LYS A 165 11.74 -10.14 -2.09
CA LYS A 165 11.76 -11.62 -2.20
C LYS A 165 10.85 -12.28 -1.16
N GLN A 166 11.02 -11.91 0.11
CA GLN A 166 10.24 -12.49 1.20
C GLN A 166 8.75 -12.14 1.11
N THR A 167 8.42 -10.94 0.62
CA THR A 167 7.03 -10.54 0.35
C THR A 167 6.38 -11.42 -0.72
N VAL A 168 7.10 -11.75 -1.81
CA VAL A 168 6.60 -12.66 -2.85
C VAL A 168 6.42 -14.08 -2.32
N LEU A 169 7.40 -14.60 -1.56
CA LEU A 169 7.28 -15.93 -0.93
C LEU A 169 6.10 -15.96 0.04
N PHE A 170 5.94 -14.94 0.85
CA PHE A 170 4.81 -14.81 1.78
C PHE A 170 3.46 -14.76 1.05
N ALA A 171 3.36 -13.99 -0.03
CA ALA A 171 2.15 -13.96 -0.86
C ALA A 171 1.80 -15.34 -1.44
N LYS A 172 2.80 -16.15 -1.81
CA LYS A 172 2.60 -17.51 -2.32
C LYS A 172 1.99 -18.44 -1.27
N GLU A 173 2.32 -18.26 0.00
CA GLU A 173 1.78 -19.07 1.12
C GLU A 173 0.32 -18.73 1.45
N ILE A 174 -0.14 -17.52 1.05
CA ILE A 174 -1.49 -17.04 1.35
C ILE A 174 -2.46 -17.48 0.26
N THR A 175 -3.48 -18.24 0.64
CA THR A 175 -4.49 -18.77 -0.29
C THR A 175 -5.15 -17.66 -1.11
N GLY A 176 -5.14 -17.80 -2.43
CA GLY A 176 -5.77 -16.86 -3.37
C GLY A 176 -4.99 -15.57 -3.64
N CYS A 177 -3.93 -15.28 -2.87
CA CYS A 177 -3.17 -14.04 -3.02
C CYS A 177 -2.48 -13.93 -4.39
N MET A 178 -1.82 -14.98 -4.85
CA MET A 178 -1.15 -14.98 -6.17
C MET A 178 -2.12 -14.79 -7.33
N GLU A 179 -3.35 -15.30 -7.23
CA GLU A 179 -4.40 -15.07 -8.22
C GLU A 179 -4.84 -13.60 -8.22
N ALA A 180 -4.97 -13.00 -7.05
CA ALA A 180 -5.32 -11.58 -6.93
C ALA A 180 -4.20 -10.67 -7.46
N LEU A 181 -2.94 -11.07 -7.29
CA LEU A 181 -1.78 -10.31 -7.79
C LEU A 181 -1.78 -10.14 -9.32
N LYS A 182 -2.50 -10.97 -10.07
CA LYS A 182 -2.72 -10.78 -11.53
C LYS A 182 -3.40 -9.47 -11.86
N PHE A 183 -4.18 -8.93 -10.94
CA PHE A 183 -4.95 -7.69 -11.11
C PHE A 183 -4.31 -6.50 -10.40
N SER A 184 -3.21 -6.70 -9.67
CA SER A 184 -2.54 -5.63 -8.94
C SER A 184 -1.86 -4.65 -9.89
N HIS A 185 -1.80 -3.37 -9.51
CA HIS A 185 -1.15 -2.33 -10.28
C HIS A 185 -0.06 -1.65 -9.45
N THR A 186 1.17 -1.63 -9.96
CA THR A 186 2.33 -1.04 -9.28
C THR A 186 3.07 -0.01 -10.12
N CYS A 187 2.70 0.15 -11.39
CA CYS A 187 3.41 1.04 -12.32
C CYS A 187 3.18 2.52 -12.00
N TYR A 188 4.22 3.24 -11.60
CA TYR A 188 4.13 4.69 -11.33
C TYR A 188 3.75 5.54 -12.55
N ASN A 189 3.90 5.01 -13.76
CA ASN A 189 3.47 5.65 -15.00
C ASN A 189 2.02 5.33 -15.39
N GLY A 190 1.29 4.55 -14.56
CA GLY A 190 -0.10 4.16 -14.83
C GLY A 190 -0.31 3.27 -16.05
N MET A 191 0.76 2.70 -16.61
CA MET A 191 0.68 1.89 -17.85
C MET A 191 0.10 0.50 -17.58
N THR A 192 -0.71 0.02 -18.52
CA THR A 192 -1.22 -1.35 -18.56
C THR A 192 -1.02 -1.89 -19.98
N PRO A 193 -0.10 -2.88 -20.17
CA PRO A 193 0.74 -3.54 -19.17
C PRO A 193 1.74 -2.58 -18.48
N PRO A 194 2.30 -2.95 -17.31
CA PRO A 194 3.26 -2.11 -16.59
C PRO A 194 4.53 -1.83 -17.40
N CYS A 195 5.08 -0.62 -17.28
CA CYS A 195 6.17 -0.13 -18.15
C CYS A 195 7.53 -0.86 -17.99
N GLY A 196 7.69 -1.74 -17.00
CA GLY A 196 8.93 -2.50 -16.74
C GLY A 196 10.15 -1.68 -16.25
N ARG A 197 10.13 -0.35 -16.35
CA ARG A 197 11.30 0.52 -16.15
C ARG A 197 11.20 1.52 -15.00
N CYS A 198 10.03 1.87 -14.49
CA CYS A 198 9.94 2.70 -13.31
C CYS A 198 10.40 1.93 -12.07
N HIS A 199 10.79 2.65 -11.01
CA HIS A 199 11.36 2.05 -9.80
C HIS A 199 10.47 0.93 -9.23
N SER A 200 9.17 1.16 -9.15
CA SER A 200 8.23 0.15 -8.63
C SER A 200 8.13 -1.10 -9.51
N CYS A 201 8.16 -0.97 -10.85
CA CYS A 201 8.20 -2.11 -11.75
C CYS A 201 9.50 -2.92 -11.60
N VAL A 202 10.64 -2.24 -11.50
CA VAL A 202 11.95 -2.88 -11.30
C VAL A 202 12.00 -3.64 -9.98
N LEU A 203 11.58 -3.03 -8.88
CA LEU A 203 11.53 -3.69 -7.58
C LEU A 203 10.61 -4.92 -7.58
N ARG A 204 9.44 -4.83 -8.22
CA ARG A 204 8.53 -5.96 -8.37
C ARG A 204 9.20 -7.10 -9.15
N ALA A 205 9.78 -6.82 -10.32
CA ALA A 205 10.45 -7.82 -11.15
C ALA A 205 11.60 -8.50 -10.39
N GLN A 206 12.43 -7.73 -9.68
CA GLN A 206 13.51 -8.25 -8.85
C GLN A 206 13.00 -9.14 -7.70
N GLY A 207 11.89 -8.75 -7.06
CA GLY A 207 11.25 -9.54 -6.01
C GLY A 207 10.83 -10.92 -6.51
N PHE A 208 10.11 -10.98 -7.63
CA PHE A 208 9.67 -12.24 -8.24
C PHE A 208 10.83 -13.08 -8.75
N ALA A 209 11.79 -12.48 -9.47
CA ALA A 209 12.98 -13.18 -9.96
C ALA A 209 13.80 -13.78 -8.82
N SER A 210 14.07 -13.00 -7.75
CA SER A 210 14.81 -13.45 -6.57
C SER A 210 14.10 -14.56 -5.79
N ALA A 211 12.76 -14.59 -5.86
CA ALA A 211 11.96 -15.65 -5.26
C ALA A 211 11.90 -16.93 -6.12
N GLY A 212 12.35 -16.89 -7.38
CA GLY A 212 12.19 -18.00 -8.33
C GLY A 212 10.73 -18.26 -8.71
N ILE A 213 9.90 -17.21 -8.68
CA ILE A 213 8.46 -17.30 -8.98
C ILE A 213 8.19 -16.41 -10.19
N ILE A 214 7.37 -16.93 -11.12
CA ILE A 214 6.93 -16.16 -12.29
C ILE A 214 5.94 -15.09 -11.82
N ASP A 215 6.20 -13.82 -12.18
CA ASP A 215 5.24 -12.73 -11.92
C ASP A 215 3.95 -13.01 -12.69
N PRO A 216 2.78 -13.01 -12.02
CA PRO A 216 1.51 -13.21 -12.70
C PRO A 216 1.13 -12.07 -13.67
N ILE A 217 1.84 -10.93 -13.62
CA ILE A 217 1.67 -9.82 -14.56
C ILE A 217 2.83 -9.83 -15.57
N LYS A 218 2.51 -9.80 -16.87
CA LYS A 218 3.50 -9.53 -17.93
C LYS A 218 3.79 -8.04 -17.99
N MET A 219 5.05 -7.66 -17.89
CA MET A 219 5.49 -6.28 -18.12
C MET A 219 5.78 -6.05 -19.61
N GLU A 220 5.70 -4.82 -20.07
CA GLU A 220 6.30 -4.45 -21.36
C GLU A 220 7.81 -4.69 -21.28
N GLY A 221 8.35 -5.42 -22.26
CA GLY A 221 9.77 -5.71 -22.40
C GLY A 221 10.56 -4.50 -22.94
#